data_88511fa23cd70eb3a08fa8106491926a
#
_entry.id   88511fa23cd70eb3a08fa8106491926a
#
_cell.length_a   1.000
_cell.length_b   1.000
_cell.length_c   1.000
_cell.angle_alpha   90.00
_cell.angle_beta   90.00
_cell.angle_gamma   90.00
#
_symmetry.space_group_name_H-M   'P 1'
#
loop_
_entity.id
_entity.type
_entity.pdbx_description
1 polymer ?
#
loop_
_entity_poly.entity_id
_entity_poly.type
_entity_poly.pdbx_seq_one_letter_code
_entity_poly.pdbx_strand_id
1 'polypeptide(L)'
;MRLFEVVVNAIQIFDCIVREDTIKFMQMTEYIDLIVPRGGKGLIQTLVENAKVPFILDGDGNVHLYIHSDAKKDNIIDIVINSKVQRPGVCNALETLLINAELYKEMGEEIVNSLLQKDVELFVDPIIKKDFPALTIATDEHFETEFHDLKLAIKVVNNIEEAISHINEFSSGHTEAILTESTESADLFTSSIDSSVLFVNSSTRFTDGEMFGFGAEIGISTQKLHVRGPMGLEALTSEKYVVKGNGQIRK
;
A
#
# COMPACT_ATOMS: atom_id res chain seq x y z
N MET A 1 10.89 -10.34 34.63
CA MET A 1 9.97 -10.80 33.57
C MET A 1 8.61 -11.01 34.24
N ARG A 2 7.65 -10.07 34.10
CA ARG A 2 6.28 -10.28 34.58
C ARG A 2 5.61 -11.26 33.61
N LEU A 3 5.29 -12.45 34.07
CA LEU A 3 4.36 -13.36 33.41
C LEU A 3 3.03 -12.61 33.34
N PHE A 4 2.59 -12.24 32.13
CA PHE A 4 1.24 -11.75 31.90
C PHE A 4 0.32 -12.96 32.09
N GLU A 5 -0.46 -13.00 33.17
CA GLU A 5 -1.58 -13.89 33.25
C GLU A 5 -2.55 -13.51 32.12
N VAL A 6 -2.70 -14.37 31.12
CA VAL A 6 -3.73 -14.19 30.10
C VAL A 6 -5.08 -14.31 30.80
N VAL A 7 -5.86 -13.24 30.76
CA VAL A 7 -7.21 -13.23 31.32
C VAL A 7 -8.04 -14.30 30.61
N VAL A 8 -8.70 -15.15 31.36
CA VAL A 8 -9.64 -16.14 30.78
C VAL A 8 -10.67 -15.37 29.93
N ASN A 9 -10.87 -15.80 28.69
CA ASN A 9 -11.70 -15.15 27.68
C ASN A 9 -11.08 -13.88 27.02
N ALA A 10 -9.78 -13.64 27.15
CA ALA A 10 -9.11 -12.55 26.42
C ALA A 10 -9.16 -12.75 24.89
N ILE A 11 -9.27 -14.00 24.43
CA ILE A 11 -9.47 -14.36 23.03
C ILE A 11 -10.75 -15.19 22.95
N GLN A 12 -11.68 -14.77 22.09
CA GLN A 12 -12.95 -15.43 21.90
C GLN A 12 -13.20 -15.67 20.42
N ILE A 13 -13.89 -16.76 20.10
CA ILE A 13 -14.34 -17.05 18.75
C ILE A 13 -15.85 -16.85 18.73
N PHE A 14 -16.31 -16.02 17.82
CA PHE A 14 -17.72 -15.84 17.55
C PHE A 14 -18.16 -16.90 16.52
N ASP A 15 -18.99 -17.83 16.95
CA ASP A 15 -19.50 -18.90 16.09
C ASP A 15 -20.63 -18.38 15.22
N CYS A 16 -20.27 -17.76 14.09
CA CYS A 16 -21.18 -17.12 13.16
C CYS A 16 -20.99 -17.72 11.77
N ILE A 17 -22.00 -18.41 11.28
CA ILE A 17 -22.00 -19.09 9.98
C ILE A 17 -22.82 -18.33 8.93
N VAL A 18 -23.75 -17.47 9.37
CA VAL A 18 -24.69 -16.77 8.49
C VAL A 18 -24.43 -15.26 8.42
N ARG A 19 -24.68 -14.67 7.26
CA ARG A 19 -24.43 -13.23 7.01
C ARG A 19 -25.17 -12.30 7.95
N GLU A 20 -26.42 -12.63 8.30
CA GLU A 20 -27.24 -11.81 9.21
C GLU A 20 -26.59 -11.66 10.59
N ASP A 21 -25.95 -12.70 11.10
CA ASP A 21 -25.27 -12.64 12.40
C ASP A 21 -23.96 -11.84 12.29
N THR A 22 -23.27 -11.89 11.16
CA THR A 22 -22.13 -11.02 10.90
C THR A 22 -22.53 -9.54 10.93
N ILE A 23 -23.67 -9.18 10.33
CA ILE A 23 -24.20 -7.81 10.37
C ILE A 23 -24.57 -7.41 11.80
N LYS A 24 -25.21 -8.29 12.58
CA LYS A 24 -25.51 -8.02 13.99
C LYS A 24 -24.21 -7.79 14.79
N PHE A 25 -23.20 -8.62 14.56
CA PHE A 25 -21.88 -8.48 15.19
C PHE A 25 -21.27 -7.11 14.89
N MET A 26 -21.31 -6.63 13.64
CA MET A 26 -20.83 -5.31 13.24
C MET A 26 -21.57 -4.13 13.90
N GLN A 27 -22.69 -4.41 14.59
CA GLN A 27 -23.51 -3.39 15.27
C GLN A 27 -23.42 -3.46 16.79
N MET A 28 -22.61 -4.37 17.36
CA MET A 28 -22.53 -4.61 18.81
C MET A 28 -21.62 -3.58 19.51
N THR A 29 -21.99 -2.31 19.49
CA THR A 29 -21.23 -1.19 20.09
C THR A 29 -21.08 -1.27 21.62
N GLU A 30 -21.88 -2.10 22.31
CA GLU A 30 -21.74 -2.33 23.75
C GLU A 30 -20.59 -3.28 24.09
N TYR A 31 -20.10 -4.06 23.12
CA TYR A 31 -19.14 -5.15 23.36
C TYR A 31 -17.88 -5.02 22.51
N ILE A 32 -17.91 -4.25 21.41
CA ILE A 32 -16.84 -4.15 20.42
C ILE A 32 -16.47 -2.69 20.24
N ASP A 33 -15.21 -2.36 20.47
CA ASP A 33 -14.67 -1.00 20.31
C ASP A 33 -14.16 -0.76 18.88
N LEU A 34 -13.64 -1.81 18.20
CA LEU A 34 -13.03 -1.70 16.88
C LEU A 34 -13.16 -3.01 16.10
N ILE A 35 -13.47 -2.91 14.81
CA ILE A 35 -13.45 -4.01 13.86
C ILE A 35 -12.29 -3.83 12.89
N VAL A 36 -11.47 -4.88 12.72
CA VAL A 36 -10.45 -4.99 11.67
C VAL A 36 -10.87 -6.12 10.74
N PRO A 37 -11.51 -5.83 9.60
CA PRO A 37 -12.03 -6.87 8.72
C PRO A 37 -10.89 -7.58 7.98
N ARG A 38 -11.10 -8.88 7.74
CA ARG A 38 -10.27 -9.69 6.85
C ARG A 38 -11.18 -10.48 5.93
N GLY A 39 -11.12 -10.19 4.62
CA GLY A 39 -11.95 -10.85 3.61
C GLY A 39 -12.03 -10.07 2.31
N GLY A 40 -12.72 -10.64 1.32
CA GLY A 40 -12.84 -10.03 0.00
C GLY A 40 -13.80 -8.83 -0.04
N LYS A 41 -13.87 -8.17 -1.20
CA LYS A 41 -14.66 -6.94 -1.47
C LYS A 41 -16.11 -6.99 -0.95
N GLY A 42 -16.77 -8.15 -1.04
CA GLY A 42 -18.15 -8.31 -0.57
C GLY A 42 -18.32 -8.20 0.96
N LEU A 43 -17.33 -8.64 1.75
CA LEU A 43 -17.34 -8.45 3.21
C LEU A 43 -17.09 -6.97 3.56
N ILE A 44 -16.12 -6.36 2.89
CA ILE A 44 -15.78 -4.94 3.08
C ILE A 44 -17.00 -4.05 2.76
N GLN A 45 -17.67 -4.30 1.63
CA GLN A 45 -18.88 -3.58 1.26
C GLN A 45 -20.00 -3.73 2.30
N THR A 46 -20.22 -4.97 2.79
CA THR A 46 -21.21 -5.24 3.84
C THR A 46 -20.89 -4.49 5.13
N LEU A 47 -19.59 -4.43 5.50
CA LEU A 47 -19.13 -3.69 6.67
C LEU A 47 -19.39 -2.18 6.53
N VAL A 48 -18.97 -1.58 5.41
CA VAL A 48 -19.15 -0.14 5.14
C VAL A 48 -20.64 0.26 5.18
N GLU A 49 -21.52 -0.59 4.68
CA GLU A 49 -22.96 -0.32 4.64
C GLU A 49 -23.68 -0.51 5.98
N ASN A 50 -23.21 -1.42 6.84
CA ASN A 50 -23.98 -1.89 8.00
C ASN A 50 -23.32 -1.67 9.35
N ALA A 51 -22.00 -1.44 9.44
CA ALA A 51 -21.34 -1.34 10.72
C ALA A 51 -21.74 -0.07 11.49
N LYS A 52 -21.95 -0.25 12.81
CA LYS A 52 -22.08 0.83 13.79
C LYS A 52 -20.85 0.91 14.70
N VAL A 53 -20.13 -0.19 14.81
CA VAL A 53 -18.83 -0.23 15.48
C VAL A 53 -17.79 0.45 14.56
N PRO A 54 -16.90 1.29 15.07
CA PRO A 54 -15.77 1.81 14.31
C PRO A 54 -14.95 0.69 13.67
N PHE A 55 -14.43 0.94 12.47
CA PHE A 55 -13.62 -0.07 11.75
C PHE A 55 -12.43 0.56 11.04
N ILE A 56 -11.39 -0.24 10.87
CA ILE A 56 -10.21 0.11 10.10
C ILE A 56 -10.12 -0.84 8.92
N LEU A 57 -10.22 -0.29 7.71
CA LEU A 57 -10.09 -1.06 6.49
C LEU A 57 -8.61 -1.29 6.15
N ASP A 58 -8.30 -2.52 5.80
CA ASP A 58 -7.11 -2.87 5.05
C ASP A 58 -7.32 -2.42 3.60
N GLY A 59 -6.38 -1.66 3.04
CA GLY A 59 -6.52 -1.09 1.69
C GLY A 59 -6.06 -2.05 0.61
N ASP A 60 -6.71 -2.00 -0.57
CA ASP A 60 -6.16 -2.61 -1.80
C ASP A 60 -4.81 -1.96 -2.11
N GLY A 61 -3.87 -2.72 -2.68
CA GLY A 61 -2.50 -2.30 -2.93
C GLY A 61 -2.19 -2.02 -4.40
N ASN A 62 -2.88 -1.06 -5.04
CA ASN A 62 -2.48 -0.61 -6.39
C ASN A 62 -1.27 0.33 -6.31
N VAL A 63 -0.08 -0.25 -6.24
CA VAL A 63 1.19 0.38 -5.90
C VAL A 63 1.93 0.85 -7.14
N HIS A 64 2.45 2.10 -7.11
CA HIS A 64 3.23 2.68 -8.20
C HIS A 64 4.69 2.91 -7.79
N LEU A 65 5.58 2.79 -8.77
CA LEU A 65 6.97 3.23 -8.67
C LEU A 65 7.28 4.12 -9.88
N TYR A 66 7.73 5.34 -9.61
CA TYR A 66 8.19 6.27 -10.64
C TYR A 66 9.71 6.32 -10.68
N ILE A 67 10.29 6.14 -11.88
CA ILE A 67 11.72 6.31 -12.12
C ILE A 67 11.94 7.64 -12.81
N HIS A 68 12.53 8.59 -12.08
CA HIS A 68 12.84 9.92 -12.59
C HIS A 68 14.08 9.90 -13.51
N SER A 69 14.28 10.92 -14.33
CA SER A 69 15.37 10.98 -15.31
C SER A 69 16.77 10.95 -14.70
N ASP A 70 16.92 11.41 -13.45
CA ASP A 70 18.19 11.45 -12.72
C ASP A 70 18.40 10.28 -11.74
N ALA A 71 17.54 9.27 -11.79
CA ALA A 71 17.63 8.11 -10.91
C ALA A 71 19.00 7.41 -11.04
N LYS A 72 19.54 6.95 -9.92
CA LYS A 72 20.82 6.22 -9.89
C LYS A 72 20.67 4.86 -10.58
N LYS A 73 21.26 4.73 -11.77
CA LYS A 73 21.09 3.60 -12.69
C LYS A 73 21.43 2.24 -12.07
N ASP A 74 22.48 2.18 -11.25
CA ASP A 74 23.00 0.93 -10.66
C ASP A 74 21.97 0.17 -9.82
N ASN A 75 20.96 0.88 -9.26
CA ASN A 75 19.98 0.30 -8.33
C ASN A 75 18.60 0.08 -8.94
N ILE A 76 18.35 0.62 -10.13
CA ILE A 76 16.98 0.63 -10.74
C ILE A 76 16.46 -0.79 -10.90
N ILE A 77 17.22 -1.65 -11.57
CA ILE A 77 16.79 -3.02 -11.89
C ILE A 77 16.49 -3.81 -10.62
N ASP A 78 17.39 -3.74 -9.63
CA ASP A 78 17.23 -4.48 -8.37
C ASP A 78 16.00 -4.01 -7.59
N ILE A 79 15.75 -2.70 -7.53
CA ILE A 79 14.57 -2.14 -6.84
C ILE A 79 13.29 -2.53 -7.57
N VAL A 80 13.22 -2.41 -8.89
CA VAL A 80 12.03 -2.76 -9.69
C VAL A 80 11.72 -4.25 -9.55
N ILE A 81 12.71 -5.12 -9.75
CA ILE A 81 12.55 -6.56 -9.62
C ILE A 81 12.13 -6.95 -8.20
N ASN A 82 12.80 -6.40 -7.17
CA ASN A 82 12.42 -6.67 -5.78
C ASN A 82 10.99 -6.22 -5.49
N SER A 83 10.59 -5.03 -5.95
CA SER A 83 9.25 -4.48 -5.72
C SER A 83 8.15 -5.35 -6.33
N LYS A 84 8.37 -5.99 -7.50
CA LYS A 84 7.36 -6.83 -8.14
C LYS A 84 7.51 -8.31 -7.80
N VAL A 85 8.71 -8.86 -7.88
CA VAL A 85 8.93 -10.32 -7.97
C VAL A 85 9.11 -11.00 -6.63
N GLN A 86 9.60 -10.28 -5.61
CA GLN A 86 9.92 -10.87 -4.30
C GLN A 86 8.69 -11.57 -3.66
N ARG A 87 7.50 -10.98 -3.78
CA ARG A 87 6.22 -11.57 -3.34
C ARG A 87 5.05 -10.88 -4.06
N PRO A 88 4.65 -11.34 -5.25
CA PRO A 88 3.73 -10.60 -6.12
C PRO A 88 2.29 -10.50 -5.61
N GLY A 89 1.86 -11.42 -4.75
CA GLY A 89 0.47 -11.50 -4.26
C GLY A 89 0.18 -10.71 -2.99
N VAL A 90 0.99 -9.71 -2.62
CA VAL A 90 0.78 -8.88 -1.43
C VAL A 90 0.56 -7.42 -1.79
N CYS A 91 -0.18 -6.71 -0.93
CA CYS A 91 -0.66 -5.35 -1.18
C CYS A 91 0.42 -4.27 -1.38
N ASN A 92 1.69 -4.53 -1.03
CA ASN A 92 2.82 -3.62 -1.28
C ASN A 92 3.69 -4.04 -2.47
N ALA A 93 3.26 -5.06 -3.25
CA ALA A 93 3.91 -5.41 -4.51
C ALA A 93 3.62 -4.33 -5.57
N LEU A 94 4.59 -4.08 -6.44
CA LEU A 94 4.46 -3.11 -7.52
C LEU A 94 3.41 -3.57 -8.54
N GLU A 95 2.48 -2.69 -8.92
CA GLU A 95 1.44 -2.96 -9.92
C GLU A 95 1.56 -2.06 -11.14
N THR A 96 2.09 -0.84 -10.97
CA THR A 96 2.37 0.08 -12.08
C THR A 96 3.78 0.68 -11.97
N LEU A 97 4.54 0.57 -13.07
CA LEU A 97 5.85 1.20 -13.23
C LEU A 97 5.75 2.39 -14.17
N LEU A 98 6.10 3.57 -13.69
CA LEU A 98 6.20 4.80 -14.48
C LEU A 98 7.67 5.10 -14.75
N ILE A 99 8.02 5.34 -16.01
CA ILE A 99 9.41 5.59 -16.42
C ILE A 99 9.50 6.95 -17.12
N ASN A 100 10.39 7.82 -16.65
CA ASN A 100 10.65 9.09 -17.36
C ASN A 100 11.14 8.82 -18.79
N ALA A 101 10.63 9.59 -19.75
CA ALA A 101 10.90 9.40 -21.18
C ALA A 101 12.38 9.46 -21.55
N GLU A 102 13.18 10.32 -20.88
CA GLU A 102 14.63 10.38 -21.15
C GLU A 102 15.33 9.13 -20.60
N LEU A 103 14.98 8.70 -19.39
CA LEU A 103 15.52 7.47 -18.82
C LEU A 103 15.11 6.24 -19.62
N TYR A 104 13.87 6.20 -20.13
CA TYR A 104 13.40 5.11 -20.98
C TYR A 104 14.26 4.92 -22.23
N LYS A 105 14.70 6.02 -22.89
CA LYS A 105 15.61 5.94 -24.05
C LYS A 105 16.95 5.28 -23.70
N GLU A 106 17.39 5.41 -22.45
CA GLU A 106 18.70 4.92 -22.01
C GLU A 106 18.64 3.50 -21.43
N MET A 107 17.60 3.19 -20.66
CA MET A 107 17.48 1.94 -19.87
C MET A 107 16.18 1.16 -20.12
N GLY A 108 15.25 1.68 -20.92
CA GLY A 108 13.94 1.06 -21.09
C GLY A 108 14.00 -0.38 -21.56
N GLU A 109 14.87 -0.67 -22.54
CA GLU A 109 15.08 -2.03 -23.03
C GLU A 109 15.59 -2.99 -21.94
N GLU A 110 16.55 -2.55 -21.13
CA GLU A 110 17.11 -3.34 -20.04
C GLU A 110 16.06 -3.61 -18.95
N ILE A 111 15.28 -2.58 -18.55
CA ILE A 111 14.21 -2.71 -17.54
C ILE A 111 13.16 -3.73 -18.00
N VAL A 112 12.64 -3.57 -19.22
CA VAL A 112 11.60 -4.46 -19.79
C VAL A 112 12.11 -5.88 -19.89
N ASN A 113 13.32 -6.09 -20.45
CA ASN A 113 13.91 -7.43 -20.59
C ASN A 113 14.19 -8.08 -19.23
N SER A 114 14.60 -7.32 -18.22
CA SER A 114 14.84 -7.84 -16.86
C SER A 114 13.55 -8.36 -16.21
N LEU A 115 12.42 -7.68 -16.42
CA LEU A 115 11.11 -8.13 -15.96
C LEU A 115 10.63 -9.37 -16.71
N LEU A 116 10.79 -9.41 -18.04
CA LEU A 116 10.45 -10.57 -18.86
C LEU A 116 11.27 -11.82 -18.48
N GLN A 117 12.55 -11.67 -18.15
CA GLN A 117 13.41 -12.76 -17.66
C GLN A 117 12.96 -13.30 -16.28
N LYS A 118 12.09 -12.62 -15.58
CA LYS A 118 11.46 -13.05 -14.33
C LYS A 118 10.02 -13.53 -14.51
N ASP A 119 9.64 -13.83 -15.77
CA ASP A 119 8.30 -14.31 -16.15
C ASP A 119 7.17 -13.33 -15.78
N VAL A 120 7.45 -12.02 -15.71
CA VAL A 120 6.43 -11.01 -15.48
C VAL A 120 5.68 -10.73 -16.79
N GLU A 121 4.36 -10.92 -16.80
CA GLU A 121 3.48 -10.49 -17.89
C GLU A 121 3.35 -8.97 -17.88
N LEU A 122 3.66 -8.33 -19.01
CA LEU A 122 3.73 -6.87 -19.09
C LEU A 122 2.59 -6.30 -19.96
N PHE A 123 1.91 -5.30 -19.40
CA PHE A 123 0.96 -4.44 -20.10
C PHE A 123 1.62 -3.08 -20.30
N VAL A 124 1.76 -2.62 -21.55
CA VAL A 124 2.63 -1.48 -21.85
C VAL A 124 1.92 -0.39 -22.62
N ASP A 125 2.39 0.83 -22.48
CA ASP A 125 1.90 1.96 -23.26
C ASP A 125 2.30 1.87 -24.75
N PRO A 126 1.76 2.75 -25.61
CA PRO A 126 2.09 2.75 -27.05
C PRO A 126 3.56 3.04 -27.39
N ILE A 127 4.32 3.70 -26.49
CA ILE A 127 5.75 4.00 -26.70
C ILE A 127 6.54 2.69 -26.58
N ILE A 128 6.35 1.98 -25.49
CA ILE A 128 7.03 0.69 -25.23
C ILE A 128 6.59 -0.36 -26.24
N LYS A 129 5.30 -0.36 -26.62
CA LYS A 129 4.76 -1.28 -27.64
C LYS A 129 5.46 -1.22 -28.99
N LYS A 130 5.99 -0.06 -29.39
CA LYS A 130 6.76 0.10 -30.64
C LYS A 130 8.07 -0.69 -30.58
N ASP A 131 8.74 -0.64 -29.42
CA ASP A 131 10.03 -1.31 -29.21
C ASP A 131 9.85 -2.82 -28.93
N PHE A 132 8.71 -3.19 -28.31
CA PHE A 132 8.34 -4.55 -27.94
C PHE A 132 6.98 -4.96 -28.53
N PRO A 133 6.89 -5.23 -29.85
CA PRO A 133 5.61 -5.48 -30.53
C PRO A 133 4.83 -6.71 -30.04
N ALA A 134 5.47 -7.64 -29.34
CA ALA A 134 4.82 -8.83 -28.79
C ALA A 134 4.02 -8.55 -27.50
N LEU A 135 4.33 -7.47 -26.75
CA LEU A 135 3.67 -7.18 -25.48
C LEU A 135 2.23 -6.67 -25.68
N THR A 136 1.41 -6.81 -24.67
CA THR A 136 0.01 -6.37 -24.68
C THR A 136 -0.08 -4.86 -24.38
N ILE A 137 -0.93 -4.14 -25.11
CA ILE A 137 -1.23 -2.73 -24.82
C ILE A 137 -1.96 -2.63 -23.49
N ALA A 138 -1.49 -1.72 -22.61
CA ALA A 138 -2.18 -1.35 -21.38
C ALA A 138 -3.45 -0.53 -21.68
N THR A 139 -4.48 -0.76 -20.88
CA THR A 139 -5.72 0.02 -20.82
C THR A 139 -5.86 0.61 -19.41
N ASP A 140 -6.81 1.52 -19.22
CA ASP A 140 -7.07 2.09 -17.89
C ASP A 140 -7.39 0.99 -16.85
N GLU A 141 -8.10 -0.07 -17.25
CA GLU A 141 -8.37 -1.22 -16.39
C GLU A 141 -7.09 -1.88 -15.85
N HIS A 142 -6.01 -1.93 -16.65
CA HIS A 142 -4.73 -2.47 -16.19
C HIS A 142 -4.06 -1.55 -15.16
N PHE A 143 -4.24 -0.24 -15.27
CA PHE A 143 -3.72 0.73 -14.29
C PHE A 143 -4.57 0.81 -13.01
N GLU A 144 -5.84 0.40 -13.06
CA GLU A 144 -6.73 0.31 -11.90
C GLU A 144 -6.63 -1.02 -11.15
N THR A 145 -5.96 -2.03 -11.74
CA THR A 145 -5.98 -3.40 -11.25
C THR A 145 -4.81 -3.69 -10.32
N GLU A 146 -5.12 -4.15 -9.10
CA GLU A 146 -4.18 -4.90 -8.26
C GLU A 146 -4.13 -6.34 -8.75
N PHE A 147 -3.06 -6.72 -9.47
CA PHE A 147 -2.98 -8.02 -10.15
C PHE A 147 -2.79 -9.20 -9.21
N HIS A 148 -2.15 -9.00 -8.05
CA HIS A 148 -1.78 -10.08 -7.12
C HIS A 148 -0.97 -11.21 -7.76
N ASP A 149 -0.29 -10.97 -8.87
CA ASP A 149 0.41 -11.96 -9.69
C ASP A 149 1.67 -11.34 -10.31
N LEU A 150 2.46 -12.14 -11.01
CA LEU A 150 3.59 -11.69 -11.83
C LEU A 150 3.08 -10.95 -13.10
N LYS A 151 2.36 -9.85 -12.87
CA LYS A 151 1.80 -8.96 -13.89
C LYS A 151 2.11 -7.53 -13.52
N LEU A 152 2.41 -6.68 -14.50
CA LEU A 152 2.82 -5.30 -14.27
C LEU A 152 2.38 -4.41 -15.42
N ALA A 153 1.77 -3.29 -15.12
CA ALA A 153 1.53 -2.21 -16.08
C ALA A 153 2.77 -1.30 -16.15
N ILE A 154 3.16 -0.86 -17.35
CA ILE A 154 4.30 0.05 -17.54
C ILE A 154 3.89 1.18 -18.46
N LYS A 155 4.18 2.42 -18.03
CA LYS A 155 3.92 3.63 -18.81
C LYS A 155 5.13 4.56 -18.82
N VAL A 156 5.44 5.11 -19.98
CA VAL A 156 6.42 6.19 -20.12
C VAL A 156 5.73 7.53 -19.88
N VAL A 157 6.32 8.37 -19.05
CA VAL A 157 5.82 9.71 -18.70
C VAL A 157 6.87 10.78 -19.03
N ASN A 158 6.43 11.97 -19.43
CA ASN A 158 7.35 13.01 -19.86
C ASN A 158 8.08 13.72 -18.71
N ASN A 159 7.43 13.83 -17.57
CA ASN A 159 7.92 14.56 -16.41
C ASN A 159 7.30 14.02 -15.10
N ILE A 160 7.71 14.59 -13.97
CA ILE A 160 7.22 14.21 -12.65
C ILE A 160 5.75 14.59 -12.43
N GLU A 161 5.27 15.67 -13.03
CA GLU A 161 3.89 16.13 -12.92
C GLU A 161 2.92 15.14 -13.58
N GLU A 162 3.30 14.57 -14.72
CA GLU A 162 2.53 13.50 -15.37
C GLU A 162 2.52 12.23 -14.53
N ALA A 163 3.65 11.87 -13.91
CA ALA A 163 3.72 10.74 -12.99
C ALA A 163 2.81 10.93 -11.76
N ILE A 164 2.88 12.11 -11.12
CA ILE A 164 2.03 12.48 -9.98
C ILE A 164 0.54 12.46 -10.36
N SER A 165 0.20 13.01 -11.54
CA SER A 165 -1.19 13.00 -12.04
C SER A 165 -1.70 11.58 -12.21
N HIS A 166 -0.91 10.69 -12.83
CA HIS A 166 -1.26 9.29 -13.03
C HIS A 166 -1.43 8.57 -11.68
N ILE A 167 -0.51 8.74 -10.75
CA ILE A 167 -0.59 8.12 -9.42
C ILE A 167 -1.84 8.61 -8.67
N ASN A 168 -2.13 9.92 -8.69
CA ASN A 168 -3.31 10.46 -8.02
C ASN A 168 -4.63 9.99 -8.65
N GLU A 169 -4.63 9.58 -9.92
CA GLU A 169 -5.79 9.03 -10.62
C GLU A 169 -6.02 7.55 -10.28
N PHE A 170 -4.96 6.73 -10.27
CA PHE A 170 -5.06 5.27 -10.23
C PHE A 170 -4.68 4.64 -8.88
N SER A 171 -3.98 5.36 -8.01
CA SER A 171 -3.52 4.83 -6.72
C SER A 171 -4.67 4.48 -5.77
N SER A 172 -4.50 3.39 -5.05
CA SER A 172 -5.33 3.03 -3.90
C SER A 172 -4.98 3.82 -2.61
N GLY A 173 -3.94 4.65 -2.63
CA GLY A 173 -3.44 5.37 -1.46
C GLY A 173 -2.64 4.51 -0.49
N HIS A 174 -2.15 3.35 -0.94
CA HIS A 174 -1.42 2.40 -0.10
C HIS A 174 0.07 2.75 -0.02
N THR A 175 0.80 2.57 -1.09
CA THR A 175 2.27 2.72 -1.14
C THR A 175 2.70 3.22 -2.50
N GLU A 176 3.54 4.27 -2.52
CA GLU A 176 4.14 4.78 -3.75
C GLU A 176 5.64 4.99 -3.57
N ALA A 177 6.38 4.95 -4.68
CA ALA A 177 7.82 5.16 -4.64
C ALA A 177 8.31 6.05 -5.78
N ILE A 178 9.38 6.80 -5.52
CA ILE A 178 10.16 7.50 -6.53
C ILE A 178 11.62 7.10 -6.44
N LEU A 179 12.26 6.90 -7.59
CA LEU A 179 13.71 6.81 -7.70
C LEU A 179 14.25 8.11 -8.30
N THR A 180 15.06 8.85 -7.55
CA THR A 180 15.64 10.13 -7.97
C THR A 180 16.85 10.49 -7.10
N GLU A 181 17.81 11.22 -7.67
CA GLU A 181 18.91 11.83 -6.91
C GLU A 181 18.59 13.30 -6.53
N SER A 182 17.48 13.87 -7.08
CA SER A 182 17.04 15.24 -6.78
C SER A 182 16.19 15.29 -5.51
N THR A 183 16.65 16.02 -4.50
CA THR A 183 15.86 16.32 -3.29
C THR A 183 14.58 17.09 -3.64
N GLU A 184 14.66 18.01 -4.61
CA GLU A 184 13.51 18.81 -5.05
C GLU A 184 12.41 17.93 -5.67
N SER A 185 12.80 16.97 -6.53
CA SER A 185 11.86 15.99 -7.10
C SER A 185 11.28 15.07 -6.04
N ALA A 186 12.08 14.62 -5.07
CA ALA A 186 11.62 13.81 -3.96
C ALA A 186 10.60 14.57 -3.09
N ASP A 187 10.87 15.83 -2.76
CA ASP A 187 9.99 16.69 -1.95
C ASP A 187 8.68 16.99 -2.71
N LEU A 188 8.75 17.29 -4.01
CA LEU A 188 7.57 17.49 -4.85
C LEU A 188 6.69 16.23 -4.89
N PHE A 189 7.30 15.07 -5.13
CA PHE A 189 6.58 13.79 -5.17
C PHE A 189 5.89 13.50 -3.83
N THR A 190 6.63 13.57 -2.73
CA THR A 190 6.11 13.21 -1.41
C THR A 190 5.08 14.20 -0.86
N SER A 191 5.13 15.46 -1.28
CA SER A 191 4.13 16.46 -0.90
C SER A 191 2.87 16.47 -1.76
N SER A 192 2.95 15.92 -2.99
CA SER A 192 1.85 15.96 -3.97
C SER A 192 1.01 14.68 -4.01
N ILE A 193 1.46 13.61 -3.36
CA ILE A 193 0.79 12.31 -3.32
C ILE A 193 0.38 12.00 -1.88
N ASP A 194 -0.89 11.65 -1.68
CA ASP A 194 -1.45 11.38 -0.36
C ASP A 194 -1.68 9.87 -0.15
N SER A 195 -0.62 9.07 -0.31
CA SER A 195 -0.61 7.65 0.05
C SER A 195 -0.13 7.44 1.48
N SER A 196 -0.47 6.29 2.07
CA SER A 196 -0.14 6.00 3.48
C SER A 196 1.36 5.83 3.71
N VAL A 197 2.09 5.36 2.69
CA VAL A 197 3.55 5.22 2.71
C VAL A 197 4.14 5.74 1.40
N LEU A 198 5.18 6.53 1.50
CA LEU A 198 5.94 7.06 0.38
C LEU A 198 7.42 6.72 0.55
N PHE A 199 8.02 6.17 -0.50
CA PHE A 199 9.44 5.83 -0.51
C PHE A 199 10.22 6.70 -1.49
N VAL A 200 11.42 7.05 -1.10
CA VAL A 200 12.45 7.63 -1.97
C VAL A 200 13.61 6.65 -2.04
N ASN A 201 13.97 6.22 -3.24
CA ASN A 201 15.11 5.33 -3.52
C ASN A 201 15.07 3.99 -2.78
N SER A 202 13.88 3.39 -2.66
CA SER A 202 13.70 2.12 -1.97
C SER A 202 12.61 1.27 -2.62
N SER A 203 12.65 -0.02 -2.37
CA SER A 203 11.62 -0.96 -2.79
C SER A 203 10.32 -0.74 -2.02
N THR A 204 9.19 -0.86 -2.70
CA THR A 204 7.84 -0.78 -2.10
C THR A 204 7.58 -1.90 -1.09
N ARG A 205 8.35 -2.99 -1.16
CA ARG A 205 8.26 -4.14 -0.26
C ARG A 205 8.60 -3.83 1.20
N PHE A 206 9.17 -2.68 1.49
CA PHE A 206 9.43 -2.24 2.87
C PHE A 206 8.19 -1.69 3.59
N THR A 207 7.04 -1.53 2.94
CA THR A 207 5.76 -1.23 3.63
C THR A 207 5.30 -2.44 4.41
N ASP A 208 5.83 -2.59 5.62
CA ASP A 208 5.65 -3.75 6.47
C ASP A 208 5.91 -3.36 7.92
N GLY A 209 5.03 -3.79 8.83
CA GLY A 209 5.11 -3.43 10.25
C GLY A 209 6.36 -3.95 10.94
N GLU A 210 6.90 -5.11 10.54
CA GLU A 210 8.16 -5.63 11.06
C GLU A 210 9.34 -4.79 10.57
N MET A 211 9.35 -4.44 9.27
CA MET A 211 10.38 -3.60 8.66
C MET A 211 10.39 -2.19 9.25
N PHE A 212 9.22 -1.67 9.65
CA PHE A 212 9.09 -0.37 10.34
C PHE A 212 9.42 -0.44 11.84
N GLY A 213 9.72 -1.62 12.37
CA GLY A 213 10.09 -1.80 13.76
C GLY A 213 8.90 -1.88 14.73
N PHE A 214 7.67 -2.11 14.21
CA PHE A 214 6.47 -2.24 15.05
C PHE A 214 6.33 -3.63 15.69
N GLY A 215 7.19 -4.58 15.33
CA GLY A 215 7.28 -5.93 15.89
C GLY A 215 6.16 -6.88 15.46
N ALA A 216 5.12 -6.40 14.81
CA ALA A 216 4.03 -7.17 14.23
C ALA A 216 3.25 -6.29 13.24
N GLU A 217 2.40 -6.92 12.41
CA GLU A 217 1.45 -6.22 11.56
C GLU A 217 0.10 -6.94 11.57
N ILE A 218 -0.98 -6.18 11.78
CA ILE A 218 -2.35 -6.70 11.63
C ILE A 218 -2.97 -6.30 10.29
N GLY A 219 -2.39 -5.35 9.60
CA GLY A 219 -2.80 -4.87 8.29
C GLY A 219 -2.23 -3.48 8.01
N ILE A 220 -2.53 -2.96 6.81
CA ILE A 220 -2.07 -1.66 6.34
C ILE A 220 -3.29 -0.84 5.94
N SER A 221 -3.57 0.22 6.69
CA SER A 221 -4.75 1.06 6.45
C SER A 221 -4.43 2.22 5.52
N THR A 222 -5.27 2.41 4.50
CA THR A 222 -5.25 3.61 3.65
C THR A 222 -6.19 4.71 4.12
N GLN A 223 -7.00 4.45 5.15
CA GLN A 223 -7.94 5.43 5.69
C GLN A 223 -7.20 6.60 6.37
N LYS A 224 -7.73 7.81 6.20
CA LYS A 224 -7.22 9.03 6.87
C LYS A 224 -7.77 9.14 8.29
N LEU A 225 -7.43 8.17 9.13
CA LEU A 225 -7.76 8.11 10.56
C LEU A 225 -6.49 8.24 11.41
N HIS A 226 -6.62 8.17 12.74
CA HIS A 226 -5.49 8.21 13.66
C HIS A 226 -4.54 7.01 13.51
N VAL A 227 -5.01 5.93 12.87
CA VAL A 227 -4.20 4.80 12.42
C VAL A 227 -4.23 4.76 10.91
N ARG A 228 -3.07 4.96 10.28
CA ARG A 228 -2.86 4.94 8.83
C ARG A 228 -1.51 4.29 8.51
N GLY A 229 -1.43 3.54 7.42
CA GLY A 229 -0.26 2.74 7.07
C GLY A 229 -0.22 1.43 7.84
N PRO A 230 0.97 0.79 7.98
CA PRO A 230 1.15 -0.45 8.72
C PRO A 230 0.73 -0.31 10.19
N MET A 231 -0.03 -1.29 10.68
CA MET A 231 -0.60 -1.29 12.03
C MET A 231 0.04 -2.39 12.88
N GLY A 232 0.87 -2.00 13.84
CA GLY A 232 1.44 -2.90 14.84
C GLY A 232 0.63 -2.95 16.15
N LEU A 233 1.28 -3.38 17.22
CA LEU A 233 0.65 -3.56 18.55
C LEU A 233 0.05 -2.26 19.11
N GLU A 234 0.74 -1.13 18.95
CA GLU A 234 0.27 0.17 19.43
C GLU A 234 -1.05 0.58 18.78
N ALA A 235 -1.25 0.27 17.51
CA ALA A 235 -2.47 0.58 16.76
C ALA A 235 -3.72 -0.16 17.28
N LEU A 236 -3.54 -1.23 18.06
CA LEU A 236 -4.61 -2.02 18.68
C LEU A 236 -4.95 -1.56 20.10
N THR A 237 -4.34 -0.48 20.56
CA THR A 237 -4.53 0.03 21.91
C THR A 237 -4.94 1.50 21.89
N SER A 238 -5.55 1.96 22.96
CA SER A 238 -5.87 3.36 23.19
C SER A 238 -5.33 3.83 24.53
N GLU A 239 -4.97 5.10 24.62
CA GLU A 239 -4.46 5.71 25.85
C GLU A 239 -5.58 6.28 26.70
N LYS A 240 -5.40 6.24 28.04
CA LYS A 240 -6.20 7.00 29.00
C LYS A 240 -5.29 7.79 29.94
N TYR A 241 -5.73 8.98 30.27
CA TYR A 241 -5.01 9.84 31.20
C TYR A 241 -5.48 9.60 32.64
N VAL A 242 -4.53 9.32 33.54
CA VAL A 242 -4.81 9.24 35.00
C VAL A 242 -4.07 10.34 35.68
N VAL A 243 -4.80 11.36 36.18
CA VAL A 243 -4.26 12.50 36.85
C VAL A 243 -4.49 12.35 38.37
N LYS A 244 -3.41 12.31 39.14
CA LYS A 244 -3.47 12.28 40.61
C LYS A 244 -3.11 13.66 41.13
N GLY A 245 -4.09 14.36 41.72
CA GLY A 245 -3.91 15.67 42.32
C GLY A 245 -3.84 15.62 43.83
N ASN A 246 -3.46 16.73 44.43
CA ASN A 246 -3.43 17.00 45.90
C ASN A 246 -4.15 18.31 46.20
N GLY A 247 -5.35 18.51 45.65
CA GLY A 247 -6.19 19.70 45.92
C GLY A 247 -5.92 20.89 44.99
N GLN A 248 -5.17 20.74 43.89
CA GLN A 248 -4.95 21.81 42.93
C GLN A 248 -6.27 22.23 42.29
N ILE A 249 -6.46 23.53 42.09
CA ILE A 249 -7.60 24.13 41.41
C ILE A 249 -7.13 24.92 40.19
N ARG A 250 -7.94 24.92 39.12
CA ARG A 250 -7.74 25.82 37.97
C ARG A 250 -8.31 27.20 38.33
N LYS A 251 -7.47 28.25 38.23
CA LYS A 251 -7.88 29.68 38.40
C LYS A 251 -8.43 30.20 37.08
#